data_1980240d21a05d06d83a331e9215b8ed
#
_entry.id   1980240d21a05d06d83a331e9215b8ed
#
_cell.length_a   1.000
_cell.length_b   1.000
_cell.length_c   1.000
_cell.angle_alpha   90.00
_cell.angle_beta   90.00
_cell.angle_gamma   90.00
#
_symmetry.space_group_name_H-M   'P 1'
#
loop_
_entity.id
_entity.type
_entity.pdbx_description
1 polymer ?
#
loop_
_entity_poly.entity_id
_entity_poly.type
_entity_poly.pdbx_seq_one_letter_code
_entity_poly.pdbx_strand_id
1 'polypeptide(L)'
;MRASQYRQGGRVSYAASNRSYRGRVMGTYNSGLNKNGWAYAVSAARRFGDGGYQEGTLYDSNSFFASVEKKINDNHSLNLTAFYTPNRRGRSTAITQEQRELKGIRYNPNWGYQDGEIRNSRIREIEEPIFMLNHYWNIGEKTTLNTNIGYQTGTINNSRIDNNGNRNPAGNYYQRLPSYFLRDASPTPYQYQQAYLAREEFVNDGQIPWNTLYDANIDSQGNALRASYILQDDVSKDTQVQFSSILFSELTSNITLNAAVNYR
;
A
#
# COMPACT_ATOMS: atom_id res chain seq x y z
N MET A 1 -19.00 -13.18 2.39
CA MET A 1 -19.65 -12.00 3.03
C MET A 1 -21.03 -11.86 2.44
N ARG A 2 -22.07 -11.74 3.26
CA ARG A 2 -23.47 -11.58 2.79
C ARG A 2 -24.01 -10.27 3.34
N ALA A 3 -24.61 -9.44 2.49
CA ALA A 3 -25.15 -8.14 2.88
C ALA A 3 -26.25 -8.26 3.95
N SER A 4 -27.05 -9.33 3.90
CA SER A 4 -28.12 -9.60 4.88
C SER A 4 -27.64 -9.95 6.28
N GLN A 5 -26.39 -10.36 6.45
CA GLN A 5 -25.81 -10.75 7.75
C GLN A 5 -25.25 -9.57 8.56
N TYR A 6 -25.12 -8.39 7.94
CA TYR A 6 -24.69 -7.20 8.65
C TYR A 6 -25.83 -6.61 9.48
N ARG A 7 -25.51 -6.15 10.69
CA ARG A 7 -26.47 -5.45 11.55
C ARG A 7 -26.97 -4.20 10.84
N GLN A 8 -28.29 -4.04 10.76
CA GLN A 8 -28.94 -2.87 10.16
C GLN A 8 -28.54 -1.58 10.90
N GLY A 9 -28.30 -0.52 10.14
CA GLY A 9 -28.00 0.81 10.65
C GLY A 9 -26.79 1.44 9.99
N GLY A 10 -26.54 2.69 10.37
CA GLY A 10 -25.41 3.47 9.95
C GLY A 10 -24.39 3.67 11.07
N ARG A 11 -23.13 3.83 10.70
CA ARG A 11 -22.05 4.16 11.63
C ARG A 11 -21.06 5.10 10.97
N VAL A 12 -20.66 6.15 11.68
CA VAL A 12 -19.51 7.01 11.32
C VAL A 12 -18.45 6.82 12.40
N SER A 13 -17.19 6.75 12.00
CA SER A 13 -16.07 6.63 12.91
C SER A 13 -14.88 7.47 12.47
N TYR A 14 -14.16 7.98 13.44
CA TYR A 14 -12.87 8.63 13.28
C TYR A 14 -11.82 7.87 14.09
N ALA A 15 -10.62 7.74 13.55
CA ALA A 15 -9.48 7.19 14.28
C ALA A 15 -8.23 8.02 13.99
N ALA A 16 -7.46 8.33 15.03
CA ALA A 16 -6.13 8.91 14.93
C ALA A 16 -5.06 7.84 15.11
N SER A 17 -3.92 7.98 14.43
CA SER A 17 -2.79 7.06 14.50
C SER A 17 -1.48 7.85 14.39
N ASN A 18 -0.43 7.34 15.02
CA ASN A 18 0.93 7.87 14.91
C ASN A 18 1.87 6.94 14.11
N ARG A 19 1.32 5.99 13.36
CA ARG A 19 2.10 5.01 12.59
C ARG A 19 2.10 5.32 11.10
N SER A 20 1.26 4.61 10.31
CA SER A 20 1.28 4.72 8.85
C SER A 20 0.47 5.90 8.32
N TYR A 21 -0.57 6.34 9.03
CA TYR A 21 -1.42 7.49 8.68
C TYR A 21 -1.75 8.28 9.95
N ARG A 22 -2.18 9.52 9.81
CA ARG A 22 -2.55 10.37 10.95
C ARG A 22 -4.03 10.30 11.28
N GLY A 23 -4.89 10.24 10.27
CA GLY A 23 -6.33 10.22 10.45
C GLY A 23 -7.03 9.23 9.53
N ARG A 24 -8.15 8.69 10.01
CA ARG A 24 -9.11 7.92 9.23
C ARG A 24 -10.52 8.36 9.56
N VAL A 25 -11.29 8.69 8.53
CA VAL A 25 -12.74 8.85 8.61
C VAL A 25 -13.38 7.67 7.88
N MET A 26 -14.43 7.07 8.44
CA MET A 26 -15.14 5.96 7.81
C MET A 26 -16.64 6.07 8.09
N GLY A 27 -17.43 5.93 7.04
CA GLY A 27 -18.88 5.77 7.09
C GLY A 27 -19.29 4.39 6.59
N THR A 28 -20.27 3.76 7.26
CA THR A 28 -20.89 2.49 6.84
C THR A 28 -22.40 2.59 6.94
N TYR A 29 -23.10 1.92 6.05
CA TYR A 29 -24.54 1.73 6.11
C TYR A 29 -24.92 0.34 5.68
N ASN A 30 -25.83 -0.30 6.44
CA ASN A 30 -26.37 -1.62 6.15
C ASN A 30 -27.90 -1.55 6.25
N SER A 31 -28.59 -1.98 5.18
CA SER A 31 -30.05 -1.92 5.14
C SER A 31 -30.73 -3.04 5.95
N GLY A 32 -30.00 -4.14 6.24
CA GLY A 32 -30.62 -5.39 6.59
C GLY A 32 -31.41 -5.98 5.43
N LEU A 33 -32.01 -7.17 5.60
CA LEU A 33 -32.86 -7.81 4.61
C LEU A 33 -34.25 -7.19 4.63
N ASN A 34 -34.69 -6.62 3.52
CA ASN A 34 -36.03 -6.04 3.39
C ASN A 34 -37.07 -7.09 2.99
N LYS A 35 -38.36 -6.71 3.02
CA LYS A 35 -39.52 -7.59 2.69
C LYS A 35 -39.47 -8.14 1.26
N ASN A 36 -38.78 -7.44 0.35
CA ASN A 36 -38.62 -7.85 -1.04
C ASN A 36 -37.38 -8.72 -1.26
N GLY A 37 -36.72 -9.18 -0.19
CA GLY A 37 -35.54 -10.04 -0.26
C GLY A 37 -34.24 -9.35 -0.70
N TRP A 38 -34.13 -8.03 -0.57
CA TRP A 38 -32.92 -7.28 -0.86
C TRP A 38 -32.21 -6.85 0.43
N ALA A 39 -30.89 -6.91 0.41
CA ALA A 39 -30.02 -6.31 1.42
C ALA A 39 -28.86 -5.57 0.76
N TYR A 40 -28.48 -4.44 1.35
CA TYR A 40 -27.40 -3.57 0.87
C TYR A 40 -26.45 -3.26 2.02
N ALA A 41 -25.17 -3.34 1.75
CA ALA A 41 -24.11 -2.91 2.66
C ALA A 41 -23.11 -2.04 1.90
N VAL A 42 -22.86 -0.83 2.38
CA VAL A 42 -21.90 0.10 1.77
C VAL A 42 -20.98 0.67 2.83
N SER A 43 -19.73 0.91 2.46
CA SER A 43 -18.75 1.57 3.31
C SER A 43 -17.85 2.45 2.47
N ALA A 44 -17.53 3.64 2.98
CA ALA A 44 -16.50 4.50 2.43
C ALA A 44 -15.57 4.97 3.55
N ALA A 45 -14.27 4.98 3.27
CA ALA A 45 -13.28 5.47 4.23
C ALA A 45 -12.18 6.25 3.52
N ARG A 46 -11.67 7.26 4.20
CA ARG A 46 -10.49 8.05 3.83
C ARG A 46 -9.44 7.88 4.92
N ARG A 47 -8.21 7.52 4.52
CA ARG A 47 -7.01 7.56 5.38
C ARG A 47 -6.05 8.57 4.80
N PHE A 48 -5.46 9.38 5.66
CA PHE A 48 -4.57 10.45 5.22
C PHE A 48 -3.47 10.73 6.24
N GLY A 49 -2.35 11.24 5.76
CA GLY A 49 -1.23 11.69 6.58
C GLY A 49 -0.02 12.05 5.72
N ASP A 50 0.55 13.22 5.96
CA ASP A 50 1.73 13.74 5.25
C ASP A 50 3.03 13.14 5.78
N GLY A 51 2.98 12.42 6.88
CA GLY A 51 4.10 11.69 7.47
C GLY A 51 3.62 10.67 8.49
N GLY A 52 4.18 9.47 8.40
CA GLY A 52 3.96 8.40 9.36
C GLY A 52 4.98 8.41 10.50
N TYR A 53 5.24 7.23 11.08
CA TYR A 53 6.29 7.04 12.07
C TYR A 53 7.68 7.32 11.48
N GLN A 54 7.93 6.86 10.26
CA GLN A 54 9.13 7.17 9.49
C GLN A 54 8.95 8.50 8.76
N GLU A 55 9.99 9.32 8.72
CA GLU A 55 9.97 10.63 8.08
C GLU A 55 9.71 10.54 6.58
N GLY A 56 9.00 11.51 6.01
CA GLY A 56 8.70 11.59 4.59
C GLY A 56 7.83 10.46 4.03
N THR A 57 7.17 9.66 4.90
CA THR A 57 6.21 8.65 4.48
C THR A 57 4.80 9.25 4.46
N LEU A 58 4.35 9.68 3.29
CA LEU A 58 2.95 10.07 3.09
C LEU A 58 2.04 8.84 3.02
N TYR A 59 0.77 9.02 3.35
CA TYR A 59 -0.28 8.02 3.18
C TYR A 59 -1.57 8.68 2.71
N ASP A 60 -2.04 8.30 1.54
CA ASP A 60 -3.30 8.74 0.96
C ASP A 60 -4.05 7.51 0.45
N SER A 61 -5.24 7.26 1.00
CA SER A 61 -6.03 6.09 0.62
C SER A 61 -7.51 6.37 0.77
N ASN A 62 -8.27 6.04 -0.28
CA ASN A 62 -9.70 5.88 -0.21
C ASN A 62 -10.03 4.38 -0.16
N SER A 63 -11.13 4.03 0.49
CA SER A 63 -11.61 2.65 0.50
C SER A 63 -13.10 2.66 0.27
N PHE A 64 -13.54 1.89 -0.71
CA PHE A 64 -14.94 1.74 -1.07
C PHE A 64 -15.31 0.26 -0.99
N PHE A 65 -16.42 -0.03 -0.37
CA PHE A 65 -17.02 -1.35 -0.29
C PHE A 65 -18.50 -1.23 -0.60
N ALA A 66 -18.99 -2.11 -1.45
CA ALA A 66 -20.41 -2.27 -1.71
C ALA A 66 -20.76 -3.75 -1.79
N SER A 67 -21.85 -4.14 -1.18
CA SER A 67 -22.39 -5.49 -1.27
C SER A 67 -23.91 -5.42 -1.42
N VAL A 68 -24.43 -6.15 -2.40
CA VAL A 68 -25.86 -6.23 -2.69
C VAL A 68 -26.24 -7.70 -2.70
N GLU A 69 -27.21 -8.08 -1.87
CA GLU A 69 -27.74 -9.42 -1.81
C GLU A 69 -29.19 -9.44 -2.24
N LYS A 70 -29.56 -10.42 -3.06
CA LYS A 70 -30.93 -10.79 -3.40
C LYS A 70 -31.20 -12.19 -2.89
N LYS A 71 -32.07 -12.31 -1.90
CA LYS A 71 -32.71 -13.57 -1.53
C LYS A 71 -33.81 -13.85 -2.57
N ILE A 72 -33.60 -14.86 -3.43
CA ILE A 72 -34.52 -15.25 -4.49
C ILE A 72 -35.70 -16.02 -3.89
N ASN A 73 -35.35 -16.98 -3.03
CA ASN A 73 -36.30 -17.79 -2.23
C ASN A 73 -35.57 -18.28 -0.96
N ASP A 74 -36.16 -19.22 -0.21
CA ASP A 74 -35.55 -19.74 1.02
C ASP A 74 -34.28 -20.55 0.78
N ASN A 75 -34.15 -21.12 -0.40
CA ASN A 75 -33.00 -21.97 -0.76
C ASN A 75 -31.88 -21.24 -1.53
N HIS A 76 -32.19 -20.13 -2.21
CA HIS A 76 -31.25 -19.47 -3.09
C HIS A 76 -31.10 -18.00 -2.76
N SER A 77 -29.83 -17.54 -2.65
CA SER A 77 -29.49 -16.13 -2.68
C SER A 77 -28.26 -15.84 -3.52
N LEU A 78 -28.23 -14.66 -4.15
CA LEU A 78 -27.12 -14.13 -4.89
C LEU A 78 -26.57 -12.90 -4.15
N ASN A 79 -25.27 -12.77 -4.06
CA ASN A 79 -24.63 -11.62 -3.46
C ASN A 79 -23.49 -11.11 -4.36
N LEU A 80 -23.59 -9.89 -4.84
CA LEU A 80 -22.55 -9.19 -5.54
C LEU A 80 -21.81 -8.29 -4.54
N THR A 81 -20.49 -8.41 -4.49
CA THR A 81 -19.62 -7.60 -3.64
C THR A 81 -18.54 -6.94 -4.48
N ALA A 82 -18.27 -5.67 -4.23
CA ALA A 82 -17.21 -4.91 -4.85
C ALA A 82 -16.33 -4.24 -3.78
N PHE A 83 -15.01 -4.27 -4.02
CA PHE A 83 -14.00 -3.56 -3.23
C PHE A 83 -13.15 -2.71 -4.16
N TYR A 84 -12.86 -1.50 -3.75
CA TYR A 84 -11.87 -0.65 -4.39
C TYR A 84 -11.16 0.18 -3.34
N THR A 85 -9.85 -0.03 -3.21
CA THR A 85 -9.02 0.63 -2.18
C THR A 85 -7.79 1.28 -2.79
N PRO A 86 -7.98 2.31 -3.66
CA PRO A 86 -6.84 3.03 -4.20
C PRO A 86 -6.03 3.65 -3.05
N ASN A 87 -4.73 3.46 -3.12
CA ASN A 87 -3.84 4.05 -2.13
C ASN A 87 -2.51 4.47 -2.73
N ARG A 88 -1.99 5.57 -2.22
CA ARG A 88 -0.68 6.13 -2.51
C ARG A 88 0.08 6.30 -1.20
N ARG A 89 1.27 5.71 -1.12
CA ARG A 89 2.09 5.79 0.09
C ARG A 89 3.57 5.95 -0.21
N GLY A 90 4.23 6.82 0.55
CA GLY A 90 5.67 6.90 0.60
C GLY A 90 6.25 5.74 1.42
N ARG A 91 7.32 5.14 0.92
CA ARG A 91 8.00 4.02 1.58
C ARG A 91 9.25 4.48 2.30
N SER A 92 9.57 3.79 3.39
CA SER A 92 10.88 3.84 4.03
C SER A 92 11.72 2.63 3.62
N THR A 93 13.01 2.71 3.87
CA THR A 93 13.98 1.63 3.67
C THR A 93 14.63 1.27 5.01
N ALA A 94 15.09 0.04 5.16
CA ALA A 94 15.91 -0.35 6.30
C ALA A 94 17.20 0.51 6.34
N ILE A 95 17.59 0.90 7.55
CA ILE A 95 18.78 1.71 7.81
C ILE A 95 19.80 0.90 8.62
N THR A 96 21.07 1.22 8.44
CA THR A 96 22.16 0.60 9.22
C THR A 96 22.18 1.10 10.66
N GLN A 97 22.95 0.46 11.51
CA GLN A 97 23.15 0.91 12.88
C GLN A 97 23.78 2.31 12.94
N GLU A 98 24.80 2.55 12.11
CA GLU A 98 25.46 3.87 11.98
C GLU A 98 24.45 4.97 11.63
N GLN A 99 23.59 4.74 10.64
CA GLN A 99 22.55 5.70 10.24
C GLN A 99 21.55 5.96 11.37
N ARG A 100 21.18 4.91 12.11
CA ARG A 100 20.30 5.03 13.28
C ARG A 100 20.92 5.82 14.42
N GLU A 101 22.19 5.62 14.69
CA GLU A 101 22.93 6.37 15.70
C GLU A 101 23.07 7.85 15.35
N LEU A 102 23.28 8.17 14.08
CA LEU A 102 23.46 9.54 13.61
C LEU A 102 22.16 10.33 13.44
N LYS A 103 21.09 9.70 12.93
CA LYS A 103 19.83 10.37 12.55
C LYS A 103 18.61 9.90 13.34
N GLY A 104 18.74 8.85 14.15
CA GLY A 104 17.65 8.26 14.92
C GLY A 104 16.84 7.23 14.14
N ILE A 105 15.94 6.52 14.89
CA ILE A 105 15.14 5.41 14.36
C ILE A 105 14.08 5.83 13.35
N ARG A 106 13.71 7.11 13.30
CA ARG A 106 12.69 7.65 12.39
C ARG A 106 13.25 8.08 11.03
N TYR A 107 14.57 8.10 10.88
CA TYR A 107 15.23 8.46 9.65
C TYR A 107 14.77 7.58 8.48
N ASN A 108 14.52 8.23 7.34
CA ASN A 108 14.19 7.60 6.07
C ASN A 108 14.98 8.28 4.95
N PRO A 109 15.84 7.56 4.21
CA PRO A 109 16.65 8.14 3.16
C PRO A 109 15.91 8.41 1.85
N ASN A 110 14.65 7.99 1.74
CA ASN A 110 13.92 7.99 0.47
C ASN A 110 13.24 9.33 0.14
N TRP A 111 13.31 10.31 1.00
CA TRP A 111 12.65 11.59 0.80
C TRP A 111 13.63 12.76 0.88
N GLY A 112 13.20 13.91 0.45
CA GLY A 112 13.88 15.19 0.57
C GLY A 112 12.92 16.32 0.24
N TYR A 113 13.40 17.56 0.34
CA TYR A 113 12.63 18.73 -0.06
C TYR A 113 12.83 19.03 -1.55
N GLN A 114 11.73 19.33 -2.22
CA GLN A 114 11.70 19.95 -3.54
C GLN A 114 10.87 21.23 -3.43
N ASP A 115 11.47 22.36 -3.65
CA ASP A 115 10.82 23.68 -3.57
C ASP A 115 10.05 23.91 -2.25
N GLY A 116 10.59 23.38 -1.13
CA GLY A 116 10.01 23.46 0.19
C GLY A 116 8.98 22.36 0.53
N GLU A 117 8.59 21.54 -0.45
CA GLU A 117 7.64 20.45 -0.26
C GLU A 117 8.33 19.11 -0.05
N ILE A 118 7.76 18.27 0.83
CA ILE A 118 8.28 16.90 1.07
C ILE A 118 7.95 16.02 -0.14
N ARG A 119 8.99 15.44 -0.74
CA ARG A 119 8.88 14.48 -1.83
C ARG A 119 9.62 13.19 -1.52
N ASN A 120 8.93 12.06 -1.62
CA ASN A 120 9.50 10.73 -1.45
C ASN A 120 9.75 10.09 -2.83
N SER A 121 10.92 9.51 -3.03
CA SER A 121 11.30 8.84 -4.28
C SER A 121 10.74 7.43 -4.42
N ARG A 122 10.28 6.85 -3.32
CA ARG A 122 9.75 5.48 -3.24
C ARG A 122 8.25 5.52 -2.93
N ILE A 123 7.47 5.92 -3.92
CA ILE A 123 6.01 5.89 -3.85
C ILE A 123 5.52 4.53 -4.32
N ARG A 124 4.56 3.96 -3.59
CA ARG A 124 3.77 2.83 -4.06
C ARG A 124 2.33 3.27 -4.23
N GLU A 125 1.80 3.06 -5.42
CA GLU A 125 0.40 3.29 -5.76
C GLU A 125 -0.24 1.95 -6.09
N ILE A 126 -1.45 1.73 -5.59
CA ILE A 126 -2.22 0.50 -5.81
C ILE A 126 -3.62 0.90 -6.23
N GLU A 127 -4.06 0.39 -7.38
CA GLU A 127 -5.39 0.59 -7.94
C GLU A 127 -5.92 -0.75 -8.45
N GLU A 128 -6.45 -1.57 -7.55
CA GLU A 128 -6.90 -2.93 -7.83
C GLU A 128 -8.34 -3.14 -7.35
N PRO A 129 -9.37 -2.83 -8.17
CA PRO A 129 -10.75 -3.20 -7.89
C PRO A 129 -10.95 -4.72 -7.91
N ILE A 130 -11.80 -5.20 -7.01
CA ILE A 130 -12.19 -6.60 -6.88
C ILE A 130 -13.71 -6.69 -6.91
N PHE A 131 -14.24 -7.58 -7.73
CA PHE A 131 -15.65 -7.90 -7.84
C PHE A 131 -15.85 -9.39 -7.53
N MET A 132 -16.89 -9.71 -6.75
CA MET A 132 -17.21 -11.10 -6.40
C MET A 132 -18.71 -11.31 -6.52
N LEU A 133 -19.07 -12.34 -7.27
CA LEU A 133 -20.45 -12.85 -7.32
C LEU A 133 -20.51 -14.17 -6.57
N ASN A 134 -21.39 -14.25 -5.58
CA ASN A 134 -21.56 -15.44 -4.75
C ASN A 134 -22.98 -15.93 -4.88
N HIS A 135 -23.16 -17.22 -5.15
CA HIS A 135 -24.41 -17.91 -5.09
C HIS A 135 -24.42 -18.85 -3.88
N TYR A 136 -25.40 -18.69 -3.03
CA TYR A 136 -25.63 -19.53 -1.86
C TYR A 136 -26.87 -20.40 -2.13
N TRP A 137 -26.68 -21.71 -2.07
CA TRP A 137 -27.73 -22.68 -2.30
C TRP A 137 -27.86 -23.62 -1.09
N ASN A 138 -28.99 -23.57 -0.41
CA ASN A 138 -29.40 -24.55 0.60
C ASN A 138 -30.09 -25.67 -0.11
N ILE A 139 -29.42 -26.79 -0.41
CA ILE A 139 -29.99 -27.97 -1.11
C ILE A 139 -30.96 -28.71 -0.20
N GLY A 140 -30.77 -28.59 1.10
CA GLY A 140 -31.63 -29.13 2.14
C GLY A 140 -31.25 -28.60 3.50
N GLU A 141 -31.82 -29.10 4.57
CA GLU A 141 -31.57 -28.63 5.94
C GLU A 141 -30.09 -28.80 6.35
N LYS A 142 -29.41 -29.81 5.81
CA LYS A 142 -28.05 -30.20 6.20
C LYS A 142 -27.02 -30.06 5.08
N THR A 143 -27.42 -29.56 3.90
CA THR A 143 -26.54 -29.49 2.75
C THR A 143 -26.59 -28.12 2.13
N THR A 144 -25.40 -27.48 1.99
CA THR A 144 -25.24 -26.18 1.33
C THR A 144 -24.17 -26.25 0.25
N LEU A 145 -24.40 -25.52 -0.83
CA LEU A 145 -23.41 -25.30 -1.90
C LEU A 145 -23.20 -23.79 -2.08
N ASN A 146 -21.95 -23.36 -1.93
CA ASN A 146 -21.55 -21.98 -2.13
C ASN A 146 -20.65 -21.88 -3.36
N THR A 147 -21.13 -21.22 -4.41
CA THR A 147 -20.39 -21.02 -5.66
C THR A 147 -20.01 -19.55 -5.80
N ASN A 148 -18.74 -19.28 -6.05
CA ASN A 148 -18.19 -17.94 -6.06
C ASN A 148 -17.39 -17.71 -7.35
N ILE A 149 -17.54 -16.53 -7.95
CA ILE A 149 -16.73 -16.03 -9.05
C ILE A 149 -16.12 -14.71 -8.59
N GLY A 150 -14.80 -14.63 -8.64
CA GLY A 150 -14.02 -13.43 -8.34
C GLY A 150 -13.36 -12.90 -9.60
N TYR A 151 -13.37 -11.58 -9.75
CA TYR A 151 -12.63 -10.86 -10.77
C TYR A 151 -11.85 -9.72 -10.11
N GLN A 152 -10.54 -9.70 -10.33
CA GLN A 152 -9.63 -8.65 -9.91
C GLN A 152 -8.88 -8.14 -11.13
N THR A 153 -8.69 -6.84 -11.23
CA THR A 153 -7.82 -6.23 -12.24
C THR A 153 -7.24 -4.95 -11.67
N GLY A 154 -6.13 -4.49 -12.21
CA GLY A 154 -5.59 -3.21 -11.80
C GLY A 154 -4.08 -3.08 -11.98
N THR A 155 -3.52 -2.10 -11.27
CA THR A 155 -2.11 -1.73 -11.37
C THR A 155 -1.50 -1.53 -10.00
N ILE A 156 -0.22 -1.92 -9.90
CA ILE A 156 0.67 -1.56 -8.79
C ILE A 156 1.87 -0.84 -9.39
N ASN A 157 2.04 0.43 -9.00
CA ASN A 157 3.17 1.26 -9.39
C ASN A 157 4.13 1.41 -8.23
N ASN A 158 5.44 1.28 -8.51
CA ASN A 158 6.48 1.54 -7.52
C ASN A 158 7.49 2.51 -8.14
N SER A 159 7.59 3.72 -7.59
CA SER A 159 8.56 4.70 -8.07
C SER A 159 9.95 4.44 -7.52
N ARG A 160 10.96 4.85 -8.29
CA ARG A 160 12.38 4.88 -7.90
C ARG A 160 13.17 5.88 -8.72
N ILE A 161 14.26 6.37 -8.16
CA ILE A 161 15.24 7.15 -8.92
C ILE A 161 16.15 6.17 -9.66
N ASP A 162 16.28 6.36 -10.96
CA ASP A 162 17.35 5.80 -11.79
C ASP A 162 18.43 6.89 -11.95
N ASN A 163 19.64 6.56 -11.56
CA ASN A 163 20.77 7.47 -11.63
C ASN A 163 21.57 7.31 -12.94
N ASN A 164 21.11 6.50 -13.89
CA ASN A 164 21.68 6.33 -15.23
C ASN A 164 23.23 6.21 -15.23
N GLY A 165 23.77 5.44 -14.28
CA GLY A 165 25.21 5.24 -14.09
C GLY A 165 25.94 6.38 -13.33
N ASN A 166 25.25 7.46 -12.96
CA ASN A 166 25.80 8.51 -12.13
C ASN A 166 25.87 8.11 -10.65
N ARG A 167 26.49 8.96 -9.82
CA ARG A 167 26.57 8.71 -8.37
C ARG A 167 25.18 8.56 -7.76
N ASN A 168 25.00 7.55 -6.92
CA ASN A 168 23.74 7.33 -6.21
C ASN A 168 23.36 8.56 -5.37
N PRO A 169 22.18 9.17 -5.59
CA PRO A 169 21.76 10.40 -4.91
C PRO A 169 21.22 10.17 -3.50
N ALA A 170 21.00 8.92 -3.08
CA ALA A 170 20.47 8.63 -1.75
C ALA A 170 21.38 9.19 -0.66
N GLY A 171 20.79 9.90 0.30
CA GLY A 171 21.54 10.50 1.40
C GLY A 171 22.34 9.48 2.22
N ASN A 172 21.82 8.26 2.33
CA ASN A 172 22.46 7.14 3.02
C ASN A 172 23.36 6.27 2.13
N TYR A 173 23.74 6.75 0.96
CA TYR A 173 24.68 6.02 0.12
C TYR A 173 26.00 5.79 0.87
N TYR A 174 26.48 4.54 0.90
CA TYR A 174 27.57 4.14 1.79
C TYR A 174 28.84 4.99 1.67
N GLN A 175 29.15 5.52 0.46
CA GLN A 175 30.30 6.40 0.24
C GLN A 175 30.13 7.81 0.83
N ARG A 176 28.97 8.15 1.37
CA ARG A 176 28.68 9.41 2.07
C ARG A 176 28.69 9.25 3.59
N LEU A 177 28.95 8.03 4.08
CA LEU A 177 28.93 7.74 5.52
C LEU A 177 30.36 7.77 6.12
N PRO A 178 30.51 8.14 7.37
CA PRO A 178 31.79 8.15 8.08
C PRO A 178 32.58 6.85 7.99
N SER A 179 31.86 5.70 8.13
CA SER A 179 32.43 4.36 8.08
C SER A 179 33.17 4.06 6.76
N TYR A 180 32.74 4.68 5.66
CA TYR A 180 33.41 4.51 4.38
C TYR A 180 34.86 5.02 4.40
N PHE A 181 35.12 6.14 5.07
CA PHE A 181 36.46 6.75 5.17
C PHE A 181 37.33 6.07 6.24
N LEU A 182 36.68 5.44 7.21
CA LEU A 182 37.38 4.78 8.34
C LEU A 182 37.50 3.25 8.17
N ARG A 183 37.33 2.73 6.95
CA ARG A 183 37.35 1.27 6.67
C ARG A 183 38.74 0.65 6.76
N ASP A 184 39.80 1.45 6.67
CA ASP A 184 41.18 0.97 6.75
C ASP A 184 41.57 0.65 8.21
N ALA A 185 42.43 -0.34 8.42
CA ALA A 185 42.84 -0.75 9.76
C ALA A 185 43.60 0.37 10.53
N SER A 186 44.21 1.31 9.79
CA SER A 186 44.92 2.47 10.35
C SER A 186 44.58 3.71 9.51
N PRO A 187 43.47 4.39 9.75
CA PRO A 187 43.07 5.55 8.99
C PRO A 187 44.08 6.72 9.18
N THR A 188 44.34 7.42 8.11
CA THR A 188 45.20 8.63 8.11
C THR A 188 44.44 9.84 8.69
N PRO A 189 45.13 10.90 9.13
CA PRO A 189 44.50 12.14 9.55
C PRO A 189 43.55 12.74 8.52
N TYR A 190 43.84 12.60 7.24
CA TYR A 190 42.96 13.03 6.15
C TYR A 190 41.64 12.20 6.14
N GLN A 191 41.73 10.90 6.33
CA GLN A 191 40.53 10.04 6.37
C GLN A 191 39.66 10.35 7.59
N TYR A 192 40.25 10.65 8.75
CA TYR A 192 39.48 11.13 9.90
C TYR A 192 38.78 12.46 9.62
N GLN A 193 39.45 13.39 8.95
CA GLN A 193 38.84 14.66 8.54
C GLN A 193 37.65 14.42 7.58
N GLN A 194 37.83 13.56 6.57
CA GLN A 194 36.75 13.23 5.63
C GLN A 194 35.58 12.54 6.34
N ALA A 195 35.84 11.64 7.29
CA ALA A 195 34.79 10.99 8.08
C ALA A 195 34.01 12.01 8.93
N TYR A 196 34.69 12.99 9.52
CA TYR A 196 34.03 14.06 10.26
C TYR A 196 33.14 14.92 9.34
N LEU A 197 33.64 15.34 8.17
CA LEU A 197 32.83 16.10 7.20
C LEU A 197 31.63 15.33 6.70
N ALA A 198 31.81 14.03 6.38
CA ALA A 198 30.75 13.15 5.98
C ALA A 198 29.67 12.99 7.08
N ARG A 199 30.10 12.92 8.35
CA ARG A 199 29.17 12.89 9.48
C ARG A 199 28.34 14.16 9.56
N GLU A 200 28.97 15.32 9.48
CA GLU A 200 28.27 16.61 9.56
C GLU A 200 27.30 16.79 8.37
N GLU A 201 27.72 16.45 7.14
CA GLU A 201 26.87 16.48 5.96
C GLU A 201 25.66 15.54 6.14
N PHE A 202 25.89 14.29 6.56
CA PHE A 202 24.83 13.31 6.74
C PHE A 202 23.84 13.72 7.83
N VAL A 203 24.32 14.23 8.97
CA VAL A 203 23.46 14.68 10.08
C VAL A 203 22.63 15.90 9.67
N ASN A 204 23.21 16.85 8.95
CA ASN A 204 22.52 18.09 8.58
C ASN A 204 21.61 17.92 7.37
N ASP A 205 22.00 17.12 6.36
CA ASP A 205 21.29 17.00 5.08
C ASP A 205 21.24 15.56 4.56
N GLY A 206 21.20 14.56 5.28
CA GLY A 206 21.16 13.14 4.81
C GLY A 206 19.92 12.74 4.02
N GLN A 207 19.34 13.64 3.21
CA GLN A 207 18.12 13.44 2.43
C GLN A 207 18.41 13.47 0.91
N ILE A 208 17.38 13.23 0.08
CA ILE A 208 17.51 13.32 -1.38
C ILE A 208 17.54 14.79 -1.78
N PRO A 209 18.61 15.27 -2.47
CA PRO A 209 18.73 16.66 -2.91
C PRO A 209 17.95 16.87 -4.24
N TRP A 210 16.61 16.88 -4.18
CA TRP A 210 15.76 16.91 -5.36
C TRP A 210 16.10 18.04 -6.34
N ASN A 211 16.30 19.28 -5.87
CA ASN A 211 16.60 20.40 -6.75
C ASN A 211 17.93 20.16 -7.50
N THR A 212 18.96 19.69 -6.80
CA THR A 212 20.25 19.33 -7.44
C THR A 212 20.08 18.22 -8.49
N LEU A 213 19.19 17.24 -8.28
CA LEU A 213 18.93 16.18 -9.27
C LEU A 213 18.25 16.73 -10.53
N TYR A 214 17.36 17.71 -10.37
CA TYR A 214 16.72 18.39 -11.51
C TYR A 214 17.73 19.28 -12.25
N ASP A 215 18.52 20.06 -11.53
CA ASP A 215 19.55 20.95 -12.09
C ASP A 215 20.58 20.17 -12.89
N ALA A 216 20.90 18.93 -12.50
CA ALA A 216 21.82 18.06 -13.25
C ALA A 216 21.28 17.61 -14.62
N ASN A 217 20.01 17.86 -14.92
CA ASN A 217 19.34 17.52 -16.19
C ASN A 217 19.21 18.71 -17.13
N ILE A 218 19.71 19.89 -16.75
CA ILE A 218 19.65 21.13 -17.56
C ILE A 218 21.05 21.76 -17.67
N ASP A 219 21.28 22.54 -18.72
CA ASP A 219 22.49 23.33 -18.88
C ASP A 219 22.40 24.70 -18.16
N SER A 220 23.48 25.47 -18.20
CA SER A 220 23.55 26.80 -17.59
C SER A 220 22.57 27.82 -18.20
N GLN A 221 22.02 27.55 -19.38
CA GLN A 221 21.01 28.35 -20.06
C GLN A 221 19.58 27.85 -19.81
N GLY A 222 19.42 26.75 -19.06
CA GLY A 222 18.11 26.15 -18.79
C GLY A 222 17.60 25.19 -19.87
N ASN A 223 18.44 24.82 -20.84
CA ASN A 223 18.06 23.84 -21.87
C ASN A 223 18.19 22.41 -21.31
N ALA A 224 17.31 21.52 -21.76
CA ALA A 224 17.33 20.13 -21.37
C ALA A 224 18.60 19.41 -21.88
N LEU A 225 19.30 18.72 -20.99
CA LEU A 225 20.39 17.80 -21.27
C LEU A 225 19.89 16.35 -21.31
N ARG A 226 20.78 15.41 -21.70
CA ARG A 226 20.52 14.00 -21.45
C ARG A 226 20.35 13.78 -19.95
N ALA A 227 19.23 13.22 -19.55
CA ALA A 227 18.88 13.06 -18.15
C ALA A 227 19.92 12.22 -17.39
N SER A 228 20.52 12.81 -16.36
CA SER A 228 21.43 12.16 -15.41
C SER A 228 20.66 11.39 -14.34
N TYR A 229 19.50 11.90 -13.95
CA TYR A 229 18.61 11.30 -12.97
C TYR A 229 17.18 11.28 -13.48
N ILE A 230 16.50 10.15 -13.36
CA ILE A 230 15.14 9.95 -13.83
C ILE A 230 14.33 9.36 -12.67
N LEU A 231 13.17 9.92 -12.39
CA LEU A 231 12.17 9.24 -11.57
C LEU A 231 11.34 8.35 -12.50
N GLN A 232 11.38 7.05 -12.26
CA GLN A 232 10.65 6.06 -13.07
C GLN A 232 9.70 5.25 -12.19
N ASP A 233 8.67 4.71 -12.82
CA ASP A 233 7.71 3.79 -12.20
C ASP A 233 7.85 2.39 -12.76
N ASP A 234 8.04 1.41 -11.87
CA ASP A 234 7.88 0.00 -12.19
C ASP A 234 6.38 -0.32 -12.06
N VAL A 235 5.72 -0.54 -13.19
CA VAL A 235 4.28 -0.77 -13.28
C VAL A 235 4.00 -2.24 -13.49
N SER A 236 3.31 -2.86 -12.53
CA SER A 236 2.74 -4.20 -12.66
C SER A 236 1.26 -4.07 -12.97
N LYS A 237 0.80 -4.73 -14.05
CA LYS A 237 -0.63 -4.88 -14.38
C LYS A 237 -1.02 -6.32 -14.18
N ASP A 238 -2.11 -6.54 -13.46
CA ASP A 238 -2.60 -7.89 -13.18
C ASP A 238 -4.10 -7.98 -13.47
N THR A 239 -4.53 -9.15 -13.95
CA THR A 239 -5.93 -9.49 -14.13
C THR A 239 -6.12 -10.94 -13.76
N GLN A 240 -7.04 -11.19 -12.82
CA GLN A 240 -7.29 -12.51 -12.29
C GLN A 240 -8.79 -12.82 -12.29
N VAL A 241 -9.12 -14.01 -12.74
CA VAL A 241 -10.46 -14.61 -12.57
C VAL A 241 -10.31 -15.83 -11.67
N GLN A 242 -11.17 -15.93 -10.67
CA GLN A 242 -11.20 -17.07 -9.75
C GLN A 242 -12.60 -17.63 -9.69
N PHE A 243 -12.70 -18.95 -9.77
CA PHE A 243 -13.91 -19.72 -9.52
C PHE A 243 -13.71 -20.62 -8.31
N SER A 244 -14.73 -20.73 -7.46
CA SER A 244 -14.70 -21.66 -6.33
C SER A 244 -16.13 -22.19 -6.08
N SER A 245 -16.24 -23.48 -5.82
CA SER A 245 -17.51 -24.11 -5.40
C SER A 245 -17.24 -25.00 -4.21
N ILE A 246 -17.97 -24.76 -3.12
CA ILE A 246 -17.76 -25.41 -1.82
C ILE A 246 -19.06 -26.07 -1.39
N LEU A 247 -19.04 -27.39 -1.29
CA LEU A 247 -20.12 -28.21 -0.76
C LEU A 247 -19.87 -28.51 0.72
N PHE A 248 -20.87 -28.27 1.54
CA PHE A 248 -20.92 -28.73 2.92
C PHE A 248 -22.16 -29.60 3.10
N SER A 249 -22.04 -30.79 3.70
CA SER A 249 -23.17 -31.69 3.97
C SER A 249 -22.95 -32.47 5.28
N GLU A 250 -23.92 -32.43 6.18
CA GLU A 250 -23.99 -33.33 7.32
C GLU A 250 -24.69 -34.61 6.86
N LEU A 251 -23.92 -35.66 6.51
CA LEU A 251 -24.42 -36.93 6.02
C LEU A 251 -25.12 -37.72 7.11
N THR A 252 -24.60 -37.67 8.33
CA THR A 252 -25.17 -38.25 9.55
C THR A 252 -24.90 -37.36 10.74
N SER A 253 -25.41 -37.67 11.92
CA SER A 253 -25.06 -36.95 13.18
C SER A 253 -23.54 -36.94 13.48
N ASN A 254 -22.77 -37.87 12.92
CA ASN A 254 -21.34 -38.05 13.23
C ASN A 254 -20.44 -37.88 12.01
N ILE A 255 -20.99 -37.69 10.82
CA ILE A 255 -20.22 -37.60 9.57
C ILE A 255 -20.59 -36.32 8.82
N THR A 256 -19.59 -35.47 8.59
CA THR A 256 -19.69 -34.25 7.79
C THR A 256 -18.81 -34.35 6.56
N LEU A 257 -19.36 -34.04 5.40
CA LEU A 257 -18.62 -33.95 4.13
C LEU A 257 -18.36 -32.48 3.81
N ASN A 258 -17.09 -32.16 3.55
CA ASN A 258 -16.66 -30.91 2.95
C ASN A 258 -15.92 -31.21 1.65
N ALA A 259 -16.39 -30.68 0.54
CA ALA A 259 -15.74 -30.82 -0.77
C ALA A 259 -15.62 -29.44 -1.43
N ALA A 260 -14.48 -29.17 -2.06
CA ALA A 260 -14.25 -27.90 -2.73
C ALA A 260 -13.55 -28.07 -4.05
N VAL A 261 -13.94 -27.28 -5.05
CA VAL A 261 -13.26 -27.11 -6.33
C VAL A 261 -12.88 -25.65 -6.45
N ASN A 262 -11.61 -25.39 -6.76
CA ASN A 262 -11.09 -24.05 -6.98
C ASN A 262 -10.32 -24.03 -8.31
N TYR A 263 -10.55 -22.96 -9.07
CA TYR A 263 -9.83 -22.67 -10.33
C TYR A 263 -9.42 -21.20 -10.34
N ARG A 264 -8.18 -20.94 -10.79
CA ARG A 264 -7.59 -19.59 -10.86
C ARG A 264 -6.88 -19.39 -12.19
#